data_4bdfeb44e4cf0565d26f89a526d22c2d
#
_entry.id   4bdfeb44e4cf0565d26f89a526d22c2d
#
_cell.length_a   1.000
_cell.length_b   1.000
_cell.length_c   1.000
_cell.angle_alpha   90.00
_cell.angle_beta   90.00
_cell.angle_gamma   90.00
#
_symmetry.space_group_name_H-M   'P 1'
#
loop_
_entity.id
_entity.type
_entity.pdbx_description
1 polymer ?
#
loop_
_entity_poly.entity_id
_entity_poly.type
_entity_poly.pdbx_seq_one_letter_code
_entity_poly.pdbx_strand_id
1 'polypeptide(L)'
;MRGLVSACVLTALVVTLAGCSEAEDTTPPVGSMQVSLSRPKVALGSPVEVTYKFTLNQDAPSLGQRRVFVHFLDADEELMWTDDHDPPTPTTDWKPGQTVEYTRTMFIPSYPYVGAAKVAAGVYSPSSNERLKLANEDRGDRSYKVVDFELLPQTENIFVIFKDGWHPAEVVTEGAGRTEWQWTKKDATIAFRNPKRDVTLVLQLDNPAIGPTTANQVAVQVGDQVLTTIPLTASNAPVLKFPVTAAQLGTGDMVEMKFTTDKTFVPALDASLKSGDPRELGARFFHVFIQ
;
A
#
# COMPACT_ATOMS: atom_id res chain seq x y z
N MET A 1 84.81 16.70 37.29
CA MET A 1 83.58 17.36 36.83
C MET A 1 82.70 16.25 36.36
N ARG A 2 81.56 16.07 37.07
CA ARG A 2 80.63 14.95 36.88
C ARG A 2 79.57 15.32 35.85
N GLY A 3 79.48 14.57 34.72
CA GLY A 3 78.42 14.70 33.75
C GLY A 3 77.29 13.77 34.10
N LEU A 4 76.10 14.32 34.30
CA LEU A 4 74.83 13.56 34.44
C LEU A 4 74.35 13.12 33.04
N VAL A 5 74.14 11.81 32.90
CA VAL A 5 73.44 11.24 31.75
C VAL A 5 71.96 11.06 32.16
N SER A 6 71.09 11.81 31.52
CA SER A 6 69.64 11.76 31.70
C SER A 6 69.08 10.68 30.76
N ALA A 7 68.55 9.60 31.32
CA ALA A 7 67.89 8.54 30.57
C ALA A 7 66.38 8.88 30.41
N CYS A 8 65.94 9.18 29.21
CA CYS A 8 64.51 9.29 28.86
C CYS A 8 63.93 7.88 28.69
N VAL A 9 63.04 7.51 29.63
CA VAL A 9 62.21 6.32 29.49
C VAL A 9 60.99 6.66 28.64
N LEU A 10 60.91 6.12 27.41
CA LEU A 10 59.79 6.22 26.52
C LEU A 10 58.76 5.15 26.89
N THR A 11 57.68 5.54 27.61
CA THR A 11 56.59 4.66 27.92
C THR A 11 55.67 4.54 26.71
N ALA A 12 55.72 3.41 25.99
CA ALA A 12 54.81 3.14 24.87
C ALA A 12 53.40 2.77 25.45
N LEU A 13 52.43 3.66 25.21
CA LEU A 13 51.04 3.44 25.53
C LEU A 13 50.42 2.53 24.44
N VAL A 14 50.27 1.25 24.74
CA VAL A 14 49.53 0.30 23.87
C VAL A 14 48.04 0.55 24.04
N VAL A 15 47.43 1.27 23.12
CA VAL A 15 45.96 1.42 23.01
C VAL A 15 45.42 0.13 22.39
N THR A 16 44.89 -0.77 23.18
CA THR A 16 44.08 -1.91 22.69
C THR A 16 42.75 -1.38 22.21
N LEU A 17 42.57 -1.30 20.90
CA LEU A 17 41.27 -1.13 20.25
C LEU A 17 40.48 -2.39 20.55
N ALA A 18 39.64 -2.37 21.59
CA ALA A 18 38.56 -3.34 21.76
C ALA A 18 37.53 -3.07 20.66
N GLY A 19 37.65 -3.76 19.51
CA GLY A 19 36.61 -3.84 18.54
C GLY A 19 35.39 -4.50 19.21
N CYS A 20 34.29 -3.78 19.38
CA CYS A 20 33.01 -4.39 19.63
C CYS A 20 32.67 -5.24 18.38
N SER A 21 32.99 -6.53 18.42
CA SER A 21 32.34 -7.50 17.55
C SER A 21 30.91 -7.65 18.05
N GLU A 22 29.93 -7.16 17.29
CA GLU A 22 28.55 -7.53 17.53
C GLU A 22 28.47 -9.06 17.60
N ALA A 23 27.89 -9.59 18.68
CA ALA A 23 27.75 -11.03 18.85
C ALA A 23 26.88 -11.56 17.69
N GLU A 24 27.39 -12.55 16.97
CA GLU A 24 26.67 -13.16 15.86
C GLU A 24 25.32 -13.71 16.37
N ASP A 25 24.21 -13.28 15.74
CA ASP A 25 22.87 -13.78 16.09
C ASP A 25 22.76 -15.26 15.72
N THR A 26 22.92 -16.13 16.70
CA THR A 26 22.84 -17.60 16.55
C THR A 26 21.42 -18.14 16.58
N THR A 27 20.38 -17.29 16.71
CA THR A 27 18.98 -17.72 16.69
C THR A 27 18.69 -18.46 15.38
N PRO A 28 18.11 -19.66 15.41
CA PRO A 28 17.73 -20.35 14.16
C PRO A 28 16.61 -19.59 13.44
N PRO A 29 16.64 -19.50 12.10
CA PRO A 29 15.56 -18.88 11.35
C PRO A 29 14.27 -19.70 11.47
N VAL A 30 13.12 -19.02 11.59
CA VAL A 30 11.81 -19.70 11.70
C VAL A 30 11.25 -20.12 10.33
N GLY A 31 11.83 -19.62 9.26
CA GLY A 31 11.37 -19.85 7.89
C GLY A 31 11.99 -18.86 6.93
N SER A 32 11.41 -18.74 5.76
CA SER A 32 11.81 -17.79 4.70
C SER A 32 10.61 -17.01 4.17
N MET A 33 10.89 -15.86 3.54
CA MET A 33 9.90 -15.00 2.92
C MET A 33 10.28 -14.70 1.48
N GLN A 34 9.27 -14.67 0.60
CA GLN A 34 9.38 -14.15 -0.75
C GLN A 34 8.32 -13.08 -0.95
N VAL A 35 8.68 -12.00 -1.63
CA VAL A 35 7.75 -10.94 -2.02
C VAL A 35 7.92 -10.68 -3.50
N SER A 36 6.82 -10.52 -4.22
CA SER A 36 6.83 -10.16 -5.63
C SER A 36 5.80 -9.08 -5.93
N LEU A 37 6.12 -8.21 -6.88
CA LEU A 37 5.17 -7.25 -7.43
C LEU A 37 4.63 -7.76 -8.76
N SER A 38 3.36 -7.45 -9.06
CA SER A 38 2.71 -7.85 -10.32
C SER A 38 3.41 -7.31 -11.57
N ARG A 39 4.28 -6.31 -11.42
CA ARG A 39 5.11 -5.74 -12.49
C ARG A 39 6.39 -5.12 -11.92
N PRO A 40 7.52 -5.18 -12.65
CA PRO A 40 8.80 -4.66 -12.18
C PRO A 40 8.94 -3.15 -12.28
N LYS A 41 8.03 -2.47 -13.01
CA LYS A 41 7.98 -1.01 -13.16
C LYS A 41 6.60 -0.52 -12.77
N VAL A 42 6.54 0.45 -11.85
CA VAL A 42 5.29 0.92 -11.27
C VAL A 42 5.29 2.44 -11.22
N ALA A 43 4.26 3.08 -11.79
CA ALA A 43 4.17 4.54 -11.73
C ALA A 43 3.59 5.02 -10.39
N LEU A 44 4.03 6.20 -9.95
CA LEU A 44 3.43 6.89 -8.79
C LEU A 44 1.92 7.03 -8.98
N GLY A 45 1.14 6.81 -7.92
CA GLY A 45 -0.32 6.86 -7.95
C GLY A 45 -1.00 5.63 -8.55
N SER A 46 -0.25 4.67 -9.13
CA SER A 46 -0.85 3.48 -9.73
C SER A 46 -1.07 2.35 -8.70
N PRO A 47 -2.08 1.49 -8.91
CA PRO A 47 -2.22 0.27 -8.12
C PRO A 47 -1.17 -0.76 -8.51
N VAL A 48 -0.67 -1.50 -7.53
CA VAL A 48 0.21 -2.66 -7.71
C VAL A 48 -0.24 -3.79 -6.80
N GLU A 49 -0.17 -5.02 -7.30
CA GLU A 49 -0.35 -6.20 -6.45
C GLU A 49 0.99 -6.63 -5.91
N VAL A 50 1.01 -6.85 -4.60
CA VAL A 50 2.17 -7.37 -3.87
C VAL A 50 1.78 -8.72 -3.31
N THR A 51 2.46 -9.77 -3.74
CA THR A 51 2.26 -11.14 -3.27
C THR A 51 3.34 -11.47 -2.24
N TYR A 52 2.91 -11.92 -1.09
CA TYR A 52 3.73 -12.35 0.04
C TYR A 52 3.63 -13.85 0.18
N LYS A 53 4.77 -14.53 0.29
CA LYS A 53 4.84 -15.97 0.49
C LYS A 53 5.82 -16.29 1.62
N PHE A 54 5.30 -16.86 2.70
CA PHE A 54 6.07 -17.29 3.86
C PHE A 54 6.13 -18.82 3.88
N THR A 55 7.31 -19.38 4.06
CA THR A 55 7.49 -20.84 4.21
C THR A 55 8.13 -21.07 5.58
N LEU A 56 7.38 -21.69 6.49
CA LEU A 56 7.86 -21.99 7.84
C LEU A 56 8.66 -23.29 7.85
N ASN A 57 9.69 -23.34 8.68
CA ASN A 57 10.45 -24.55 8.93
C ASN A 57 9.60 -25.59 9.69
N GLN A 58 9.95 -26.89 9.57
CA GLN A 58 9.23 -27.98 10.22
C GLN A 58 9.32 -27.91 11.78
N ASP A 59 10.36 -27.29 12.27
CA ASP A 59 10.66 -27.08 13.70
C ASP A 59 10.38 -25.64 14.18
N ALA A 60 9.70 -24.83 13.35
CA ALA A 60 9.36 -23.47 13.71
C ALA A 60 8.51 -23.44 14.99
N PRO A 61 8.83 -22.58 15.96
CA PRO A 61 8.01 -22.40 17.15
C PRO A 61 6.70 -21.70 16.77
N SER A 62 5.72 -21.69 17.70
CA SER A 62 4.54 -20.83 17.56
C SER A 62 4.98 -19.38 17.45
N LEU A 63 4.55 -18.67 16.41
CA LEU A 63 4.96 -17.30 16.14
C LEU A 63 4.27 -16.27 17.06
N GLY A 64 3.13 -16.64 17.67
CA GLY A 64 2.28 -15.67 18.37
C GLY A 64 1.69 -14.64 17.42
N GLN A 65 1.16 -13.55 17.97
CA GLN A 65 0.64 -12.45 17.15
C GLN A 65 1.78 -11.62 16.58
N ARG A 66 1.85 -11.54 15.27
CA ARG A 66 2.87 -10.81 14.51
C ARG A 66 2.23 -10.01 13.39
N ARG A 67 2.93 -8.94 12.98
CA ARG A 67 2.62 -8.13 11.79
C ARG A 67 3.74 -8.26 10.77
N VAL A 68 3.43 -8.01 9.52
CA VAL A 68 4.41 -7.88 8.44
C VAL A 68 4.74 -6.40 8.30
N PHE A 69 6.01 -6.03 8.45
CA PHE A 69 6.45 -4.70 8.03
C PHE A 69 6.92 -4.75 6.58
N VAL A 70 6.66 -3.68 5.85
CA VAL A 70 7.03 -3.55 4.44
C VAL A 70 7.50 -2.13 4.20
N HIS A 71 8.78 -1.98 3.92
CA HIS A 71 9.46 -0.72 3.69
C HIS A 71 9.84 -0.58 2.23
N PHE A 72 9.39 0.46 1.60
CA PHE A 72 9.78 0.85 0.25
C PHE A 72 10.92 1.85 0.34
N LEU A 73 12.05 1.49 -0.26
CA LEU A 73 13.31 2.21 -0.16
C LEU A 73 13.73 2.71 -1.55
N ASP A 74 14.36 3.86 -1.60
CA ASP A 74 14.98 4.39 -2.81
C ASP A 74 16.33 3.71 -3.13
N ALA A 75 17.08 4.26 -4.10
CA ALA A 75 18.37 3.73 -4.50
C ALA A 75 19.43 3.84 -3.39
N ASP A 76 19.34 4.87 -2.55
CA ASP A 76 20.26 5.14 -1.44
C ASP A 76 19.83 4.43 -0.15
N GLU A 77 18.80 3.56 -0.23
CA GLU A 77 18.22 2.79 0.87
C GLU A 77 17.48 3.63 1.91
N GLU A 78 17.11 4.87 1.57
CA GLU A 78 16.29 5.71 2.41
C GLU A 78 14.81 5.31 2.33
N LEU A 79 14.13 5.37 3.48
CA LEU A 79 12.73 4.98 3.59
C LEU A 79 11.82 6.00 2.88
N MET A 80 11.11 5.56 1.84
CA MET A 80 10.11 6.36 1.15
C MET A 80 8.74 6.28 1.81
N TRP A 81 8.21 5.07 2.00
CA TRP A 81 6.92 4.80 2.70
C TRP A 81 6.88 3.36 3.20
N THR A 82 5.85 3.05 3.99
CA THR A 82 5.60 1.72 4.54
C THR A 82 4.21 1.19 4.16
N ASP A 83 4.05 -0.13 4.11
CA ASP A 83 2.75 -0.83 4.01
C ASP A 83 2.65 -1.95 5.07
N ASP A 84 2.90 -1.58 6.32
CA ASP A 84 2.83 -2.50 7.45
C ASP A 84 1.40 -2.99 7.66
N HIS A 85 1.23 -4.31 7.77
CA HIS A 85 -0.12 -4.89 7.85
C HIS A 85 -0.17 -6.18 8.65
N ASP A 86 -1.38 -6.54 9.07
CA ASP A 86 -1.69 -7.85 9.58
C ASP A 86 -1.96 -8.80 8.40
N PRO A 87 -1.36 -10.01 8.37
CA PRO A 87 -1.69 -11.01 7.37
C PRO A 87 -3.18 -11.38 7.42
N PRO A 88 -3.83 -11.68 6.27
CA PRO A 88 -5.24 -12.09 6.24
C PRO A 88 -5.54 -13.32 7.11
N THR A 89 -4.60 -14.28 7.16
CA THR A 89 -4.60 -15.37 8.14
C THR A 89 -3.69 -14.95 9.29
N PRO A 90 -4.20 -14.81 10.52
CA PRO A 90 -3.38 -14.44 11.67
C PRO A 90 -2.17 -15.38 11.85
N THR A 91 -1.02 -14.83 12.21
CA THR A 91 0.22 -15.62 12.41
C THR A 91 0.11 -16.64 13.54
N THR A 92 -0.84 -16.48 14.45
CA THR A 92 -1.18 -17.47 15.48
C THR A 92 -1.68 -18.80 14.90
N ASP A 93 -2.23 -18.76 13.69
CA ASP A 93 -2.79 -19.92 13.01
C ASP A 93 -1.81 -20.60 12.06
N TRP A 94 -0.64 -19.99 11.85
CA TRP A 94 0.41 -20.55 10.99
C TRP A 94 1.06 -21.78 11.65
N LYS A 95 1.24 -22.84 10.87
CA LYS A 95 1.75 -24.14 11.34
C LYS A 95 3.19 -24.38 10.89
N PRO A 96 4.00 -25.09 11.69
CA PRO A 96 5.32 -25.57 11.24
C PRO A 96 5.24 -26.31 9.90
N GLY A 97 6.17 -26.03 8.99
CA GLY A 97 6.20 -26.59 7.64
C GLY A 97 5.17 -26.04 6.66
N GLN A 98 4.31 -25.13 7.10
CA GLN A 98 3.28 -24.53 6.24
C GLN A 98 3.87 -23.46 5.33
N THR A 99 3.32 -23.36 4.11
CA THR A 99 3.46 -22.19 3.24
C THR A 99 2.18 -21.37 3.32
N VAL A 100 2.31 -20.09 3.66
CA VAL A 100 1.22 -19.11 3.69
C VAL A 100 1.48 -18.09 2.58
N GLU A 101 0.52 -17.95 1.67
CA GLU A 101 0.62 -17.03 0.54
C GLU A 101 -0.64 -16.16 0.46
N TYR A 102 -0.45 -14.87 0.22
CA TYR A 102 -1.56 -13.93 0.00
C TYR A 102 -1.10 -12.74 -0.84
N THR A 103 -2.05 -12.09 -1.51
CA THR A 103 -1.82 -10.91 -2.33
C THR A 103 -2.61 -9.73 -1.80
N ARG A 104 -1.97 -8.56 -1.77
CA ARG A 104 -2.59 -7.27 -1.45
C ARG A 104 -2.48 -6.35 -2.65
N THR A 105 -3.52 -5.58 -2.91
CA THR A 105 -3.44 -4.45 -3.84
C THR A 105 -3.20 -3.20 -3.02
N MET A 106 -2.14 -2.45 -3.34
CA MET A 106 -1.87 -1.15 -2.77
C MET A 106 -1.75 -0.10 -3.89
N PHE A 107 -1.98 1.17 -3.56
CA PHE A 107 -1.67 2.28 -4.45
C PHE A 107 -0.32 2.86 -4.06
N ILE A 108 0.56 3.04 -5.05
CA ILE A 108 1.85 3.70 -4.84
C ILE A 108 1.57 5.16 -4.49
N PRO A 109 2.01 5.66 -3.34
CA PRO A 109 1.76 7.05 -2.97
C PRO A 109 2.49 8.02 -3.90
N SER A 110 2.04 9.27 -3.93
CA SER A 110 2.81 10.35 -4.55
C SER A 110 4.08 10.59 -3.73
N TYR A 111 5.23 10.56 -4.38
CA TYR A 111 6.52 10.74 -3.74
C TYR A 111 7.48 11.51 -4.67
N PRO A 112 8.38 12.36 -4.16
CA PRO A 112 9.26 13.20 -5.00
C PRO A 112 10.48 12.45 -5.56
N TYR A 113 10.44 11.13 -5.67
CA TYR A 113 11.49 10.28 -6.21
C TYR A 113 10.95 9.37 -7.31
N VAL A 114 11.76 9.16 -8.35
CA VAL A 114 11.55 8.15 -9.41
C VAL A 114 12.88 7.49 -9.72
N GLY A 115 12.88 6.22 -10.10
CA GLY A 115 14.07 5.46 -10.40
C GLY A 115 14.09 4.09 -9.73
N ALA A 116 15.29 3.54 -9.55
CA ALA A 116 15.50 2.24 -8.91
C ALA A 116 15.03 2.27 -7.46
N ALA A 117 14.27 1.29 -7.06
CA ALA A 117 13.70 1.16 -5.72
C ALA A 117 13.73 -0.29 -5.25
N LYS A 118 13.60 -0.48 -3.94
CA LYS A 118 13.66 -1.80 -3.30
C LYS A 118 12.52 -1.94 -2.31
N VAL A 119 12.09 -3.18 -2.08
CA VAL A 119 11.25 -3.52 -0.94
C VAL A 119 12.09 -4.29 0.06
N ALA A 120 12.09 -3.81 1.29
CA ALA A 120 12.57 -4.55 2.45
C ALA A 120 11.39 -4.92 3.35
N ALA A 121 11.35 -6.14 3.83
CA ALA A 121 10.23 -6.61 4.63
C ALA A 121 10.70 -7.59 5.71
N GLY A 122 9.81 -7.86 6.64
CA GLY A 122 10.02 -8.82 7.71
C GLY A 122 8.77 -8.96 8.57
N VAL A 123 8.92 -9.67 9.68
CA VAL A 123 7.82 -9.99 10.60
C VAL A 123 8.20 -9.56 12.00
N TYR A 124 7.32 -8.82 12.69
CA TYR A 124 7.60 -8.31 14.03
C TYR A 124 6.42 -8.48 15.00
N SER A 125 6.72 -8.45 16.28
CA SER A 125 5.72 -8.42 17.36
C SER A 125 5.27 -6.99 17.60
N PRO A 126 3.97 -6.66 17.49
CA PRO A 126 3.48 -5.30 17.78
C PRO A 126 3.61 -4.91 19.26
N SER A 127 3.75 -5.88 20.17
CA SER A 127 3.86 -5.64 21.61
C SER A 127 5.30 -5.40 22.09
N SER A 128 6.30 -6.02 21.43
CA SER A 128 7.72 -5.95 21.85
C SER A 128 8.64 -5.33 20.80
N ASN A 129 8.16 -5.09 19.58
CA ASN A 129 8.94 -4.72 18.40
C ASN A 129 10.01 -5.74 17.99
N GLU A 130 10.04 -6.92 18.64
CA GLU A 130 10.96 -7.98 18.28
C GLU A 130 10.69 -8.50 16.88
N ARG A 131 11.71 -8.52 16.02
CA ARG A 131 11.65 -9.05 14.66
C ARG A 131 12.05 -10.52 14.62
N LEU A 132 11.34 -11.30 13.80
CA LEU A 132 11.64 -12.71 13.57
C LEU A 132 12.88 -12.86 12.69
N LYS A 133 13.74 -13.82 13.02
CA LYS A 133 14.82 -14.21 12.12
C LYS A 133 14.30 -15.12 11.02
N LEU A 134 14.53 -14.70 9.77
CA LEU A 134 14.21 -15.46 8.55
C LEU A 134 15.52 -15.93 7.90
N ALA A 135 15.42 -16.94 7.02
CA ALA A 135 16.56 -17.45 6.28
C ALA A 135 16.88 -16.62 5.01
N ASN A 136 16.41 -15.39 4.97
CA ASN A 136 16.70 -14.43 3.92
C ASN A 136 18.00 -13.66 4.23
N GLU A 137 18.55 -12.98 3.20
CA GLU A 137 19.69 -12.08 3.39
C GLU A 137 19.29 -10.88 4.25
N ASP A 138 19.88 -10.82 5.46
CA ASP A 138 19.61 -9.76 6.42
C ASP A 138 20.40 -8.50 6.04
N ARG A 139 19.70 -7.38 5.92
CA ARG A 139 20.29 -6.05 5.68
C ARG A 139 20.68 -5.34 6.99
N GLY A 140 20.44 -5.97 8.09
CA GLY A 140 20.55 -5.45 9.45
C GLY A 140 19.18 -5.43 10.16
N ASP A 141 19.21 -5.71 11.45
CA ASP A 141 18.04 -5.67 12.32
C ASP A 141 16.86 -6.53 11.79
N ARG A 142 17.18 -7.71 11.24
CA ARG A 142 16.20 -8.66 10.66
C ARG A 142 15.25 -8.00 9.67
N SER A 143 15.80 -7.12 8.83
CA SER A 143 15.14 -6.48 7.69
C SER A 143 15.69 -7.08 6.41
N TYR A 144 14.83 -7.67 5.59
CA TYR A 144 15.24 -8.49 4.45
C TYR A 144 14.90 -7.80 3.14
N LYS A 145 15.89 -7.61 2.26
CA LYS A 145 15.63 -7.20 0.88
C LYS A 145 14.91 -8.34 0.16
N VAL A 146 13.74 -8.06 -0.40
CA VAL A 146 12.89 -9.09 -0.98
C VAL A 146 12.62 -8.91 -2.47
N VAL A 147 12.61 -7.67 -2.99
CA VAL A 147 12.42 -7.40 -4.42
C VAL A 147 12.96 -6.02 -4.81
N ASP A 148 13.52 -5.94 -6.02
CA ASP A 148 13.85 -4.68 -6.69
C ASP A 148 12.76 -4.31 -7.69
N PHE A 149 12.51 -3.01 -7.89
CA PHE A 149 11.57 -2.51 -8.88
C PHE A 149 12.00 -1.12 -9.37
N GLU A 150 11.32 -0.59 -10.38
CA GLU A 150 11.54 0.76 -10.88
C GLU A 150 10.30 1.62 -10.66
N LEU A 151 10.48 2.75 -10.01
CA LEU A 151 9.44 3.72 -9.76
C LEU A 151 9.41 4.73 -10.92
N LEU A 152 8.27 4.80 -11.61
CA LEU A 152 8.06 5.66 -12.77
C LEU A 152 7.32 6.95 -12.39
N PRO A 153 7.47 8.03 -13.17
CA PRO A 153 6.68 9.24 -12.98
C PRO A 153 5.16 8.97 -13.07
N GLN A 154 4.37 9.75 -12.36
CA GLN A 154 2.91 9.69 -12.40
C GLN A 154 2.35 9.95 -13.81
N THR A 155 3.09 10.65 -14.67
CA THR A 155 2.72 10.95 -16.07
C THR A 155 2.63 9.72 -16.96
N GLU A 156 3.15 8.57 -16.53
CA GLU A 156 2.98 7.28 -17.22
C GLU A 156 1.56 6.70 -17.06
N ASN A 157 0.77 7.24 -16.14
CA ASN A 157 -0.62 6.82 -15.94
C ASN A 157 -1.55 7.51 -16.95
N ILE A 158 -2.69 6.88 -17.23
CA ILE A 158 -3.79 7.53 -17.93
C ILE A 158 -4.39 8.58 -16.99
N PHE A 159 -4.31 9.84 -17.38
CA PHE A 159 -4.81 10.95 -16.58
C PHE A 159 -6.34 10.96 -16.57
N VAL A 160 -6.94 10.98 -15.37
CA VAL A 160 -8.39 11.04 -15.16
C VAL A 160 -8.80 12.46 -14.81
N ILE A 161 -9.76 13.00 -15.57
CA ILE A 161 -10.35 14.32 -15.34
C ILE A 161 -11.68 14.14 -14.64
N PHE A 162 -11.82 14.63 -13.42
CA PHE A 162 -13.09 14.69 -12.71
C PHE A 162 -13.91 15.86 -13.27
N LYS A 163 -15.09 15.56 -13.85
CA LYS A 163 -16.00 16.53 -14.47
C LYS A 163 -17.15 16.89 -13.50
N ASP A 164 -18.37 16.83 -13.99
CA ASP A 164 -19.55 17.17 -13.18
C ASP A 164 -19.86 16.10 -12.13
N GLY A 165 -20.52 16.52 -11.06
CA GLY A 165 -21.07 15.62 -10.06
C GLY A 165 -20.12 15.20 -8.95
N TRP A 166 -18.90 15.73 -8.90
CA TRP A 166 -17.94 15.51 -7.83
C TRP A 166 -17.90 16.67 -6.86
N HIS A 167 -17.82 16.37 -5.58
CA HIS A 167 -17.47 17.35 -4.54
C HIS A 167 -15.96 17.53 -4.45
N PRO A 168 -15.46 18.64 -3.88
CA PRO A 168 -14.02 18.79 -3.62
C PRO A 168 -13.45 17.60 -2.82
N ALA A 169 -12.19 17.30 -3.07
CA ALA A 169 -11.49 16.26 -2.32
C ALA A 169 -11.42 16.60 -0.82
N GLU A 170 -11.62 15.60 0.00
CA GLU A 170 -11.47 15.65 1.44
C GLU A 170 -10.27 14.80 1.85
N VAL A 171 -9.53 15.27 2.86
CA VAL A 171 -8.31 14.63 3.33
C VAL A 171 -8.36 14.51 4.85
N VAL A 172 -8.04 13.31 5.34
CA VAL A 172 -7.77 13.09 6.76
C VAL A 172 -6.33 12.59 6.90
N THR A 173 -5.62 13.15 7.86
CA THR A 173 -4.28 12.73 8.25
C THR A 173 -4.33 12.17 9.65
N GLU A 174 -4.00 10.88 9.80
CA GLU A 174 -3.94 10.19 11.08
C GLU A 174 -2.53 9.62 11.26
N GLY A 175 -1.76 10.19 12.19
CA GLY A 175 -0.35 9.85 12.36
C GLY A 175 0.46 10.13 11.09
N ALA A 176 1.14 9.12 10.57
CA ALA A 176 1.86 9.18 9.29
C ALA A 176 0.98 8.86 8.07
N GLY A 177 -0.27 8.42 8.29
CA GLY A 177 -1.20 8.06 7.23
C GLY A 177 -1.99 9.26 6.71
N ARG A 178 -2.16 9.34 5.40
CA ARG A 178 -3.03 10.30 4.71
C ARG A 178 -4.05 9.53 3.90
N THR A 179 -5.34 9.78 4.15
CA THR A 179 -6.43 9.22 3.35
C THR A 179 -7.16 10.36 2.66
N GLU A 180 -7.36 10.24 1.37
CA GLU A 180 -8.04 11.22 0.53
C GLU A 180 -9.23 10.55 -0.16
N TRP A 181 -10.35 11.27 -0.29
CA TRP A 181 -11.52 10.81 -1.02
C TRP A 181 -12.31 11.97 -1.61
N GLN A 182 -13.17 11.63 -2.57
CA GLN A 182 -14.17 12.54 -3.12
C GLN A 182 -15.56 11.92 -3.05
N TRP A 183 -16.54 12.72 -2.66
CA TRP A 183 -17.94 12.34 -2.74
C TRP A 183 -18.51 12.63 -4.12
N THR A 184 -19.38 11.75 -4.59
CA THR A 184 -20.24 12.07 -5.75
C THR A 184 -21.56 12.65 -5.31
N LYS A 185 -22.23 13.37 -6.21
CA LYS A 185 -23.68 13.53 -6.21
C LYS A 185 -24.33 12.23 -6.71
N LYS A 186 -25.62 12.28 -7.05
CA LYS A 186 -26.30 11.12 -7.66
C LYS A 186 -25.58 10.62 -8.92
N ASP A 187 -25.28 11.54 -9.82
CA ASP A 187 -24.53 11.32 -11.04
C ASP A 187 -23.18 12.04 -10.98
N ALA A 188 -22.12 11.35 -11.36
CA ALA A 188 -20.78 11.92 -11.47
C ALA A 188 -20.10 11.40 -12.73
N THR A 189 -19.27 12.22 -13.36
CA THR A 189 -18.62 11.89 -14.63
C THR A 189 -17.11 12.10 -14.52
N ILE A 190 -16.35 11.16 -15.07
CA ILE A 190 -14.93 11.35 -15.37
C ILE A 190 -14.71 11.35 -16.88
N ALA A 191 -13.61 11.96 -17.30
CA ALA A 191 -13.12 11.84 -18.66
C ALA A 191 -11.64 11.47 -18.68
N PHE A 192 -11.22 10.73 -19.71
CA PHE A 192 -9.82 10.39 -19.93
C PHE A 192 -9.56 10.19 -21.44
N ARG A 193 -8.27 10.32 -21.81
CA ARG A 193 -7.87 10.05 -23.20
C ARG A 193 -8.05 8.57 -23.49
N ASN A 194 -8.75 8.25 -24.56
CA ASN A 194 -9.00 6.87 -24.99
C ASN A 194 -7.68 6.18 -25.37
N PRO A 195 -7.27 5.13 -24.65
CA PRO A 195 -6.02 4.43 -24.95
C PRO A 195 -6.11 3.52 -26.19
N LYS A 196 -7.32 3.38 -26.78
CA LYS A 196 -7.60 2.54 -27.98
C LYS A 196 -7.20 1.07 -27.80
N ARG A 197 -7.22 0.59 -26.57
CA ARG A 197 -6.93 -0.80 -26.19
C ARG A 197 -7.80 -1.21 -25.00
N ASP A 198 -7.83 -2.49 -24.71
CA ASP A 198 -8.44 -2.99 -23.49
C ASP A 198 -7.72 -2.42 -22.27
N VAL A 199 -8.49 -2.11 -21.23
CA VAL A 199 -8.00 -1.55 -19.96
C VAL A 199 -8.64 -2.25 -18.78
N THR A 200 -8.07 -2.03 -17.61
CA THR A 200 -8.69 -2.36 -16.34
C THR A 200 -9.09 -1.07 -15.62
N LEU A 201 -10.37 -0.93 -15.32
CA LEU A 201 -10.88 0.07 -14.41
C LEU A 201 -10.65 -0.41 -12.98
N VAL A 202 -9.91 0.35 -12.19
CA VAL A 202 -9.63 0.04 -10.78
C VAL A 202 -10.31 1.09 -9.91
N LEU A 203 -11.19 0.64 -9.04
CA LEU A 203 -12.01 1.50 -8.18
C LEU A 203 -11.87 1.08 -6.72
N GLN A 204 -11.89 2.07 -5.84
CA GLN A 204 -12.07 1.87 -4.41
C GLN A 204 -13.11 2.88 -3.92
N LEU A 205 -14.26 2.39 -3.46
CA LEU A 205 -15.40 3.24 -3.08
C LEU A 205 -16.25 2.56 -2.00
N ASP A 206 -16.88 3.38 -1.16
CA ASP A 206 -17.84 2.97 -0.15
C ASP A 206 -18.95 4.02 0.05
N ASN A 207 -19.82 3.78 1.03
CA ASN A 207 -20.70 4.81 1.57
C ASN A 207 -20.95 4.53 3.06
N PRO A 208 -20.27 5.21 3.99
CA PRO A 208 -20.37 4.97 5.43
C PRO A 208 -21.72 5.36 6.03
N ALA A 209 -22.57 6.11 5.31
CA ALA A 209 -23.91 6.47 5.77
C ALA A 209 -24.97 5.37 5.47
N ILE A 210 -24.58 4.33 4.77
CA ILE A 210 -25.49 3.18 4.50
C ILE A 210 -25.55 2.32 5.74
N GLY A 211 -26.75 2.19 6.30
CA GLY A 211 -27.01 1.17 7.32
C GLY A 211 -26.93 -0.24 6.74
N PRO A 212 -26.69 -1.26 7.57
CA PRO A 212 -26.52 -2.65 7.13
C PRO A 212 -27.75 -3.23 6.39
N THR A 213 -28.90 -2.59 6.49
CA THR A 213 -30.18 -3.01 5.87
C THR A 213 -30.53 -2.23 4.60
N THR A 214 -29.75 -1.18 4.23
CA THR A 214 -30.07 -0.33 3.09
C THR A 214 -29.14 -0.65 1.94
N ALA A 215 -29.56 -1.52 1.03
CA ALA A 215 -28.81 -1.78 -0.19
C ALA A 215 -28.68 -0.47 -1.01
N ASN A 216 -27.47 -0.17 -1.45
CA ASN A 216 -27.14 0.92 -2.36
C ASN A 216 -26.06 0.45 -3.32
N GLN A 217 -26.01 1.00 -4.50
CA GLN A 217 -25.08 0.59 -5.55
C GLN A 217 -24.70 1.75 -6.46
N VAL A 218 -23.60 1.57 -7.18
CA VAL A 218 -23.15 2.50 -8.22
C VAL A 218 -23.13 1.77 -9.55
N ALA A 219 -23.87 2.25 -10.53
CA ALA A 219 -23.76 1.82 -11.92
C ALA A 219 -22.62 2.60 -12.58
N VAL A 220 -21.76 1.91 -13.31
CA VAL A 220 -20.66 2.48 -14.11
C VAL A 220 -20.99 2.28 -15.58
N GLN A 221 -20.99 3.35 -16.36
CA GLN A 221 -21.38 3.30 -17.77
C GLN A 221 -20.50 4.17 -18.67
N VAL A 222 -20.40 3.77 -19.94
CA VAL A 222 -19.81 4.56 -21.04
C VAL A 222 -20.86 4.70 -22.11
N GLY A 223 -21.23 5.95 -22.45
CA GLY A 223 -22.41 6.20 -23.28
C GLY A 223 -23.66 5.57 -22.65
N ASP A 224 -24.41 4.80 -23.45
CA ASP A 224 -25.60 4.09 -22.98
C ASP A 224 -25.30 2.68 -22.43
N GLN A 225 -24.05 2.24 -22.48
CA GLN A 225 -23.67 0.90 -22.05
C GLN A 225 -23.27 0.88 -20.56
N VAL A 226 -23.99 0.13 -19.73
CA VAL A 226 -23.59 -0.19 -18.36
C VAL A 226 -22.49 -1.24 -18.41
N LEU A 227 -21.32 -0.90 -17.85
CA LEU A 227 -20.16 -1.79 -17.75
C LEU A 227 -20.29 -2.73 -16.56
N THR A 228 -20.70 -2.19 -15.43
CA THR A 228 -20.86 -2.92 -14.17
C THR A 228 -21.74 -2.17 -13.19
N THR A 229 -22.24 -2.89 -12.19
CA THR A 229 -22.94 -2.33 -11.03
C THR A 229 -22.27 -2.82 -9.76
N ILE A 230 -21.88 -1.89 -8.90
CA ILE A 230 -21.06 -2.13 -7.72
C ILE A 230 -21.93 -1.93 -6.48
N PRO A 231 -22.16 -2.98 -5.68
CA PRO A 231 -22.80 -2.81 -4.38
C PRO A 231 -21.88 -2.04 -3.44
N LEU A 232 -22.41 -1.03 -2.75
CA LEU A 232 -21.66 -0.23 -1.80
C LEU A 232 -21.64 -0.91 -0.43
N THR A 233 -20.49 -0.81 0.24
CA THR A 233 -20.29 -1.22 1.63
C THR A 233 -20.22 0.00 2.53
N ALA A 234 -20.52 -0.18 3.82
CA ALA A 234 -20.47 0.91 4.80
C ALA A 234 -19.03 1.31 5.18
N SER A 235 -18.06 0.40 5.03
CA SER A 235 -16.66 0.64 5.38
C SER A 235 -15.76 -0.43 4.74
N ASN A 236 -14.45 -0.26 4.88
CA ASN A 236 -13.44 -1.21 4.36
C ASN A 236 -13.60 -1.45 2.86
N ALA A 237 -13.71 -0.36 2.10
CA ALA A 237 -13.85 -0.39 0.66
C ALA A 237 -12.78 -1.28 0.00
N PRO A 238 -13.14 -2.41 -0.62
CA PRO A 238 -12.18 -3.23 -1.33
C PRO A 238 -11.72 -2.53 -2.61
N VAL A 239 -10.51 -2.83 -3.06
CA VAL A 239 -10.06 -2.43 -4.39
C VAL A 239 -10.70 -3.39 -5.40
N LEU A 240 -11.53 -2.84 -6.27
CA LEU A 240 -12.27 -3.56 -7.30
C LEU A 240 -11.61 -3.37 -8.66
N LYS A 241 -11.61 -4.41 -9.49
CA LYS A 241 -11.02 -4.40 -10.83
C LYS A 241 -12.04 -4.90 -11.84
N PHE A 242 -12.24 -4.11 -12.89
CA PHE A 242 -13.18 -4.43 -13.96
C PHE A 242 -12.46 -4.34 -15.31
N PRO A 243 -12.42 -5.43 -16.09
CA PRO A 243 -11.92 -5.37 -17.45
C PRO A 243 -12.91 -4.55 -18.32
N VAL A 244 -12.38 -3.63 -19.11
CA VAL A 244 -13.14 -2.81 -20.06
C VAL A 244 -12.46 -2.93 -21.40
N THR A 245 -13.20 -3.41 -22.41
CA THR A 245 -12.65 -3.62 -23.74
C THR A 245 -12.54 -2.32 -24.52
N ALA A 246 -11.66 -2.27 -25.52
CA ALA A 246 -11.54 -1.15 -26.44
C ALA A 246 -12.87 -0.84 -27.13
N ALA A 247 -13.68 -1.86 -27.45
CA ALA A 247 -14.99 -1.70 -28.04
C ALA A 247 -15.97 -0.96 -27.12
N GLN A 248 -15.94 -1.26 -25.81
CA GLN A 248 -16.75 -0.57 -24.79
C GLN A 248 -16.32 0.88 -24.59
N LEU A 249 -15.04 1.20 -24.75
CA LEU A 249 -14.52 2.57 -24.68
C LEU A 249 -14.92 3.41 -25.92
N GLY A 250 -15.32 2.76 -27.01
CA GLY A 250 -15.68 3.41 -28.27
C GLY A 250 -14.49 3.92 -29.06
N THR A 251 -14.77 4.66 -30.14
CA THR A 251 -13.77 5.13 -31.11
C THR A 251 -13.35 6.59 -30.92
N GLY A 252 -14.01 7.34 -30.04
CA GLY A 252 -13.68 8.75 -29.74
C GLY A 252 -12.28 8.91 -29.15
N ASP A 253 -11.70 10.11 -29.20
CA ASP A 253 -10.37 10.40 -28.63
C ASP A 253 -10.43 10.56 -27.11
N MET A 254 -11.59 10.94 -26.59
CA MET A 254 -11.89 11.00 -25.17
C MET A 254 -13.00 10.00 -24.85
N VAL A 255 -12.90 9.41 -23.67
CA VAL A 255 -13.94 8.58 -23.07
C VAL A 255 -14.55 9.37 -21.91
N GLU A 256 -15.88 9.44 -21.88
CA GLU A 256 -16.61 9.87 -20.69
C GLU A 256 -17.23 8.65 -20.04
N MET A 257 -16.94 8.49 -18.74
CA MET A 257 -17.47 7.41 -17.92
C MET A 257 -18.33 8.00 -16.81
N LYS A 258 -19.57 7.55 -16.72
CA LYS A 258 -20.55 8.02 -15.75
C LYS A 258 -20.71 7.02 -14.62
N PHE A 259 -20.79 7.54 -13.41
CA PHE A 259 -21.13 6.82 -12.18
C PHE A 259 -22.50 7.31 -11.71
N THR A 260 -23.46 6.41 -11.59
CA THR A 260 -24.80 6.74 -11.06
C THR A 260 -25.03 5.99 -9.77
N THR A 261 -25.13 6.73 -8.68
CA THR A 261 -25.46 6.17 -7.35
C THR A 261 -26.97 6.01 -7.23
N ASP A 262 -27.42 4.82 -6.84
CA ASP A 262 -28.84 4.52 -6.73
C ASP A 262 -29.55 5.42 -5.71
N LYS A 263 -28.97 5.58 -4.51
CA LYS A 263 -29.51 6.39 -3.43
C LYS A 263 -28.47 7.39 -2.92
N THR A 264 -28.90 8.64 -2.79
CA THR A 264 -28.11 9.72 -2.18
C THR A 264 -28.72 10.11 -0.83
N PHE A 265 -27.95 10.83 -0.04
CA PHE A 265 -28.41 11.41 1.23
C PHE A 265 -27.85 12.81 1.42
N VAL A 266 -28.50 13.58 2.30
CA VAL A 266 -28.03 14.90 2.75
C VAL A 266 -27.80 14.80 4.24
N PRO A 267 -26.55 14.83 4.73
CA PRO A 267 -26.25 14.63 6.15
C PRO A 267 -27.02 15.57 7.09
N ALA A 268 -27.22 16.83 6.71
CA ALA A 268 -27.97 17.79 7.50
C ALA A 268 -29.47 17.46 7.68
N LEU A 269 -30.03 16.60 6.81
CA LEU A 269 -31.43 16.16 6.88
C LEU A 269 -31.61 14.83 7.63
N ASP A 270 -30.50 14.16 7.97
CA ASP A 270 -30.52 12.92 8.74
C ASP A 270 -30.05 13.17 10.18
N ALA A 271 -31.01 13.25 11.10
CA ALA A 271 -30.74 13.52 12.52
C ALA A 271 -29.81 12.48 13.18
N SER A 272 -29.72 11.25 12.63
CA SER A 272 -28.84 10.20 13.15
C SER A 272 -27.36 10.48 12.90
N LEU A 273 -27.04 11.23 11.84
CA LEU A 273 -25.67 11.56 11.44
C LEU A 273 -25.08 12.73 12.22
N LYS A 274 -25.92 13.52 12.92
CA LYS A 274 -25.51 14.71 13.73
C LYS A 274 -24.57 15.65 12.96
N SER A 275 -24.82 15.83 11.67
CA SER A 275 -24.00 16.61 10.74
C SER A 275 -24.78 17.82 10.23
N GLY A 276 -24.10 18.95 10.05
CA GLY A 276 -24.66 20.15 9.40
C GLY A 276 -24.34 20.24 7.90
N ASP A 277 -23.80 19.18 7.30
CA ASP A 277 -23.40 19.17 5.89
C ASP A 277 -24.64 19.18 4.97
N PRO A 278 -24.86 20.25 4.17
CA PRO A 278 -26.03 20.37 3.31
C PRO A 278 -25.83 19.70 1.93
N ARG A 279 -24.68 19.13 1.64
CA ARG A 279 -24.38 18.53 0.34
C ARG A 279 -25.20 17.27 0.09
N GLU A 280 -25.64 17.07 -1.14
CA GLU A 280 -26.11 15.77 -1.61
C GLU A 280 -24.92 14.85 -1.81
N LEU A 281 -24.86 13.74 -1.08
CA LEU A 281 -23.77 12.78 -1.11
C LEU A 281 -24.26 11.42 -1.66
N GLY A 282 -23.53 10.91 -2.64
CA GLY A 282 -23.76 9.60 -3.27
C GLY A 282 -22.77 8.55 -2.75
N ALA A 283 -21.77 8.21 -3.55
CA ALA A 283 -20.69 7.31 -3.17
C ALA A 283 -19.41 8.09 -2.82
N ARG A 284 -18.61 7.53 -1.89
CA ARG A 284 -17.31 8.05 -1.52
C ARG A 284 -16.23 7.27 -2.24
N PHE A 285 -15.48 7.92 -3.12
CA PHE A 285 -14.41 7.33 -3.91
C PHE A 285 -13.05 7.68 -3.33
N PHE A 286 -12.25 6.68 -3.04
CA PHE A 286 -10.85 6.82 -2.63
C PHE A 286 -9.92 6.77 -3.84
N HIS A 287 -10.23 5.90 -4.81
CA HIS A 287 -9.43 5.74 -6.02
C HIS A 287 -10.31 5.50 -7.24
N VAL A 288 -9.96 6.17 -8.32
CA VAL A 288 -10.44 5.92 -9.69
C VAL A 288 -9.22 5.86 -10.59
N PHE A 289 -8.92 4.70 -11.15
CA PHE A 289 -7.72 4.49 -11.93
C PHE A 289 -8.00 3.63 -13.18
N ILE A 290 -7.33 3.97 -14.29
CA ILE A 290 -7.42 3.27 -15.58
C ILE A 290 -6.02 2.77 -15.94
N GLN A 291 -5.84 1.48 -16.17
CA GLN A 291 -4.55 0.89 -16.55
C GLN A 291 -4.63 -0.08 -17.73
#